data_92ca642651c402fb99687d01038ad32d
#
_entry.id   92ca642651c402fb99687d01038ad32d
#
_cell.length_a   1.000
_cell.length_b   1.000
_cell.length_c   1.000
_cell.angle_alpha   90.00
_cell.angle_beta   90.00
_cell.angle_gamma   90.00
#
_symmetry.space_group_name_H-M   'P 1'
#
loop_
_entity.id
_entity.type
_entity.pdbx_description
1 polymer ?
#
loop_
_entity_poly.entity_id
_entity_poly.type
_entity_poly.pdbx_seq_one_letter_code
_entity_poly.pdbx_strand_id
1 'polypeptide(L)'
;ISLAEAERNLRDTVLRAAFSGLLANVTVVQGGTVTNNEKIGQLVDPLALEVAFRVSTSQHRRLLDDAGRLRAAEVTVTLDLLGAQMSSSGQITREAAVVGEGLTGRLLFASLATSKGLRPGDFVTVNITEPALNWVARLPATAVSGNNKVLVVGEDERLSEADVVLVRRQGDDVLVRSRELSGAQIVAERSPLLGAGIKVRVLRAEGEAPPAAPETIALDPERRAKLIAFVEANNRMPKEAKERVLAQLQEAEVRKELVERLEGRMGG
;
A
#
# COMPACT_ATOMS: atom_id res chain seq x y z
N ILE A 1 52.10 -25.89 -29.29
CA ILE A 1 50.67 -25.57 -29.18
C ILE A 1 49.93 -26.88 -29.38
N SER A 2 49.14 -27.35 -28.41
CA SER A 2 48.32 -28.56 -28.57
C SER A 2 47.18 -28.35 -29.56
N LEU A 3 46.74 -29.43 -30.24
CA LEU A 3 45.60 -29.35 -31.18
C LEU A 3 44.36 -28.71 -30.49
N ALA A 4 44.09 -29.07 -29.25
CA ALA A 4 42.98 -28.52 -28.47
C ALA A 4 43.08 -27.02 -28.24
N GLU A 5 44.26 -26.47 -28.14
CA GLU A 5 44.52 -25.03 -28.00
C GLU A 5 44.31 -24.28 -29.34
N ALA A 6 44.76 -24.86 -30.44
CA ALA A 6 44.54 -24.31 -31.76
C ALA A 6 43.05 -24.29 -32.15
N GLU A 7 42.31 -25.37 -31.82
CA GLU A 7 40.85 -25.46 -32.02
C GLU A 7 40.07 -24.46 -31.14
N ARG A 8 40.55 -24.21 -29.89
CA ARG A 8 39.96 -23.19 -29.04
C ARG A 8 40.14 -21.77 -29.63
N ASN A 9 41.38 -21.49 -30.02
CA ASN A 9 41.72 -20.19 -30.60
C ASN A 9 40.89 -19.92 -31.88
N LEU A 10 40.68 -20.96 -32.69
CA LEU A 10 39.84 -20.87 -33.90
C LEU A 10 38.37 -20.63 -33.55
N ARG A 11 37.85 -21.30 -32.54
CA ARG A 11 36.46 -21.04 -32.05
C ARG A 11 36.28 -19.64 -31.54
N ASP A 12 37.27 -19.08 -30.86
CA ASP A 12 37.23 -17.76 -30.24
C ASP A 12 37.31 -16.63 -31.29
N THR A 13 37.63 -16.96 -32.57
CA THR A 13 37.53 -15.99 -33.65
C THR A 13 36.07 -15.71 -34.10
N VAL A 14 35.12 -16.50 -33.66
CA VAL A 14 33.70 -16.34 -33.99
C VAL A 14 32.90 -15.98 -32.71
N LEU A 15 32.59 -14.68 -32.58
CA LEU A 15 31.73 -14.23 -31.49
C LEU A 15 30.26 -14.46 -31.81
N ARG A 16 29.55 -15.14 -30.94
CA ARG A 16 28.12 -15.41 -31.08
C ARG A 16 27.33 -14.73 -29.94
N ALA A 17 26.14 -14.24 -30.29
CA ALA A 17 25.20 -13.73 -29.30
C ALA A 17 24.79 -14.85 -28.33
N ALA A 18 24.83 -14.58 -27.01
CA ALA A 18 24.45 -15.53 -25.96
C ALA A 18 22.93 -15.67 -25.84
N PHE A 19 22.17 -14.69 -26.27
CA PHE A 19 20.70 -14.66 -26.25
C PHE A 19 20.17 -13.82 -27.42
N SER A 20 18.87 -13.91 -27.68
CA SER A 20 18.19 -13.09 -28.68
C SER A 20 17.98 -11.67 -28.15
N GLY A 21 18.39 -10.65 -28.91
CA GLY A 21 18.30 -9.28 -28.46
C GLY A 21 18.61 -8.26 -29.56
N LEU A 22 18.69 -7.00 -29.16
CA LEU A 22 19.08 -5.90 -30.03
C LEU A 22 20.55 -5.57 -29.79
N LEU A 23 21.28 -5.40 -30.91
CA LEU A 23 22.67 -4.98 -30.83
C LEU A 23 22.73 -3.44 -30.81
N ALA A 24 23.38 -2.90 -29.79
CA ALA A 24 23.56 -1.47 -29.55
C ALA A 24 25.06 -1.12 -29.46
N ASN A 25 25.38 0.15 -29.69
CA ASN A 25 26.73 0.68 -29.54
C ASN A 25 27.81 -0.13 -30.29
N VAL A 26 27.53 -0.53 -31.53
CA VAL A 26 28.48 -1.24 -32.36
C VAL A 26 29.60 -0.31 -32.76
N THR A 27 30.84 -0.66 -32.41
CA THR A 27 32.05 0.16 -32.65
C THR A 27 32.92 -0.36 -33.79
N VAL A 28 32.63 -1.56 -34.27
CA VAL A 28 33.44 -2.22 -35.30
C VAL A 28 32.83 -2.09 -36.69
N VAL A 29 33.67 -2.01 -37.69
CA VAL A 29 33.28 -1.95 -39.10
C VAL A 29 33.92 -3.11 -39.87
N GLN A 30 33.32 -3.52 -40.99
CA GLN A 30 33.87 -4.57 -41.82
C GLN A 30 35.26 -4.19 -42.35
N GLY A 31 36.22 -5.08 -42.24
CA GLY A 31 37.61 -4.83 -42.60
C GLY A 31 38.44 -4.13 -41.53
N GLY A 32 37.85 -3.76 -40.42
CA GLY A 32 38.57 -3.19 -39.26
C GLY A 32 39.36 -4.23 -38.50
N THR A 33 40.40 -3.79 -37.80
CA THR A 33 41.17 -4.64 -36.85
C THR A 33 40.52 -4.59 -35.47
N VAL A 34 40.36 -5.75 -34.85
CA VAL A 34 39.82 -5.89 -33.47
C VAL A 34 40.95 -6.40 -32.60
N THR A 35 41.11 -5.81 -31.42
CA THR A 35 42.11 -6.21 -30.45
C THR A 35 41.48 -7.10 -29.35
N ASN A 36 42.35 -7.81 -28.63
CA ASN A 36 41.90 -8.65 -27.52
C ASN A 36 41.21 -7.81 -26.42
N ASN A 37 40.05 -8.27 -25.92
CA ASN A 37 39.22 -7.58 -24.93
C ASN A 37 38.59 -6.25 -25.40
N GLU A 38 38.54 -5.99 -26.70
CA GLU A 38 37.84 -4.83 -27.24
C GLU A 38 36.35 -5.01 -27.14
N LYS A 39 35.65 -3.95 -26.67
CA LYS A 39 34.18 -3.94 -26.64
C LYS A 39 33.65 -3.61 -28.05
N ILE A 40 33.15 -4.59 -28.75
CA ILE A 40 32.66 -4.44 -30.13
C ILE A 40 31.19 -4.02 -30.24
N GLY A 41 30.43 -4.17 -29.15
CA GLY A 41 29.01 -3.82 -29.10
C GLY A 41 28.40 -4.18 -27.77
N GLN A 42 27.11 -3.94 -27.66
CA GLN A 42 26.30 -4.31 -26.47
C GLN A 42 25.04 -5.02 -26.95
N LEU A 43 24.81 -6.23 -26.43
CA LEU A 43 23.58 -6.95 -26.67
C LEU A 43 22.58 -6.61 -25.57
N VAL A 44 21.38 -6.17 -25.94
CA VAL A 44 20.30 -5.75 -25.02
C VAL A 44 19.10 -6.64 -25.26
N ASP A 45 18.59 -7.21 -24.19
CA ASP A 45 17.30 -7.88 -24.22
C ASP A 45 16.18 -6.84 -23.97
N PRO A 46 15.37 -6.50 -24.98
CA PRO A 46 14.31 -5.52 -24.85
C PRO A 46 13.12 -6.03 -24.03
N LEU A 47 13.05 -7.34 -23.73
CA LEU A 47 11.95 -7.95 -22.99
C LEU A 47 12.26 -8.09 -21.51
N ALA A 48 13.54 -8.05 -21.13
CA ALA A 48 14.01 -8.21 -19.75
C ALA A 48 14.57 -6.89 -19.20
N LEU A 49 13.70 -5.86 -19.09
CA LEU A 49 14.11 -4.59 -18.50
C LEU A 49 13.89 -4.55 -17.00
N GLU A 50 14.83 -3.94 -16.29
CA GLU A 50 14.70 -3.55 -14.89
C GLU A 50 14.69 -2.03 -14.77
N VAL A 51 13.93 -1.51 -13.82
CA VAL A 51 14.01 -0.11 -13.40
C VAL A 51 14.80 -0.02 -12.09
N ALA A 52 15.77 0.88 -12.06
CA ALA A 52 16.54 1.21 -10.86
C ALA A 52 16.05 2.54 -10.30
N PHE A 53 15.67 2.57 -9.03
CA PHE A 53 15.15 3.78 -8.39
C PHE A 53 15.59 3.87 -6.93
N ARG A 54 15.63 5.09 -6.39
CA ARG A 54 16.00 5.33 -5.01
C ARG A 54 14.81 5.68 -4.15
N VAL A 55 14.78 5.11 -2.96
CA VAL A 55 13.81 5.42 -1.93
C VAL A 55 14.50 5.97 -0.69
N SER A 56 13.82 6.84 0.07
CA SER A 56 14.33 7.28 1.36
C SER A 56 14.39 6.12 2.37
N THR A 57 15.18 6.25 3.42
CA THR A 57 15.25 5.24 4.48
C THR A 57 13.89 4.99 5.15
N SER A 58 13.05 6.03 5.26
CA SER A 58 11.70 5.91 5.81
C SER A 58 10.76 5.16 4.86
N GLN A 59 10.86 5.36 3.55
CA GLN A 59 10.11 4.60 2.55
C GLN A 59 10.56 3.15 2.51
N HIS A 60 11.88 2.92 2.49
CA HIS A 60 12.45 1.57 2.51
C HIS A 60 11.92 0.74 3.69
N ARG A 61 11.92 1.32 4.91
CA ARG A 61 11.42 0.62 6.10
C ARG A 61 9.98 0.15 5.97
N ARG A 62 9.15 0.83 5.19
CA ARG A 62 7.76 0.44 4.93
C ARG A 62 7.62 -0.73 3.94
N LEU A 63 8.65 -0.95 3.15
CA LEU A 63 8.72 -2.06 2.19
C LEU A 63 9.30 -3.33 2.79
N LEU A 64 9.74 -3.30 4.06
CA LEU A 64 10.22 -4.49 4.76
C LEU A 64 9.08 -5.28 5.40
N ASP A 65 9.25 -6.58 5.49
CA ASP A 65 8.40 -7.46 6.29
C ASP A 65 8.82 -7.42 7.79
N ASP A 66 8.09 -8.14 8.64
CA ASP A 66 8.38 -8.20 10.07
C ASP A 66 9.74 -8.85 10.39
N ALA A 67 10.30 -9.61 9.45
CA ALA A 67 11.64 -10.20 9.54
C ALA A 67 12.74 -9.27 8.97
N GLY A 68 12.40 -8.03 8.56
CA GLY A 68 13.32 -7.06 8.00
C GLY A 68 13.74 -7.35 6.55
N ARG A 69 13.04 -8.22 5.83
CA ARG A 69 13.33 -8.56 4.44
C ARG A 69 12.48 -7.68 3.49
N LEU A 70 13.07 -7.33 2.36
CA LEU A 70 12.39 -6.57 1.32
C LEU A 70 11.21 -7.37 0.77
N ARG A 71 10.01 -6.77 0.76
CA ARG A 71 8.82 -7.35 0.15
C ARG A 71 8.87 -7.17 -1.36
N ALA A 72 8.37 -8.16 -2.08
CA ALA A 72 8.15 -8.06 -3.52
C ALA A 72 6.90 -7.18 -3.79
N ALA A 73 7.02 -5.87 -3.53
CA ALA A 73 5.94 -4.93 -3.74
C ALA A 73 5.73 -4.66 -5.23
N GLU A 74 4.47 -4.47 -5.62
CA GLU A 74 4.12 -4.07 -6.97
C GLU A 74 4.53 -2.62 -7.24
N VAL A 75 5.03 -2.38 -8.45
CA VAL A 75 5.37 -1.06 -8.94
C VAL A 75 4.66 -0.78 -10.25
N THR A 76 4.27 0.49 -10.44
CA THR A 76 3.83 1.01 -11.72
C THR A 76 4.86 2.01 -12.20
N VAL A 77 5.46 1.72 -13.32
CA VAL A 77 6.46 2.57 -13.98
C VAL A 77 5.78 3.37 -15.08
N THR A 78 5.97 4.67 -15.07
CA THR A 78 5.34 5.59 -16.02
C THR A 78 6.39 6.42 -16.71
N LEU A 79 6.35 6.43 -18.05
CA LEU A 79 7.11 7.32 -18.91
C LEU A 79 6.14 8.35 -19.52
N ASP A 80 6.42 9.62 -19.28
CA ASP A 80 5.64 10.72 -19.86
C ASP A 80 6.35 11.25 -21.11
N LEU A 81 5.68 11.14 -22.25
CA LEU A 81 6.16 11.58 -23.57
C LEU A 81 5.20 12.64 -24.12
N LEU A 82 5.35 13.90 -23.68
CA LEU A 82 4.67 15.08 -24.27
C LEU A 82 3.19 14.83 -24.65
N GLY A 83 2.40 14.31 -23.71
CA GLY A 83 0.97 14.07 -23.90
C GLY A 83 0.57 12.62 -24.16
N ALA A 84 1.53 11.71 -24.31
CA ALA A 84 1.30 10.26 -24.29
C ALA A 84 1.94 9.67 -23.03
N GLN A 85 1.14 9.05 -22.19
CA GLN A 85 1.62 8.38 -20.99
C GLN A 85 1.74 6.87 -21.25
N MET A 86 2.95 6.35 -21.13
CA MET A 86 3.20 4.92 -21.21
C MET A 86 3.39 4.36 -19.81
N SER A 87 2.70 3.29 -19.49
CA SER A 87 2.81 2.65 -18.17
C SER A 87 3.13 1.17 -18.32
N SER A 88 3.94 0.67 -17.40
CA SER A 88 4.23 -0.76 -17.24
C SER A 88 4.14 -1.14 -15.78
N SER A 89 3.58 -2.30 -15.50
CA SER A 89 3.61 -2.92 -14.17
C SER A 89 4.91 -3.69 -13.98
N GLY A 90 5.32 -3.81 -12.72
CA GLY A 90 6.50 -4.56 -12.34
C GLY A 90 6.47 -4.97 -10.87
N GLN A 91 7.53 -5.59 -10.43
CA GLN A 91 7.66 -6.02 -9.04
C GLN A 91 9.08 -5.78 -8.55
N ILE A 92 9.22 -5.30 -7.32
CA ILE A 92 10.53 -5.14 -6.67
C ILE A 92 11.18 -6.51 -6.49
N THR A 93 12.38 -6.66 -7.03
CA THR A 93 13.12 -7.93 -7.01
C THR A 93 14.25 -7.94 -5.99
N ARG A 94 14.97 -6.82 -5.85
CA ARG A 94 16.15 -6.75 -5.00
C ARG A 94 16.51 -5.32 -4.61
N GLU A 95 17.34 -5.20 -3.60
CA GLU A 95 18.03 -3.94 -3.25
C GLU A 95 19.52 -4.06 -3.53
N ALA A 96 20.18 -2.90 -3.69
CA ALA A 96 21.62 -2.86 -3.80
C ALA A 96 22.24 -3.18 -2.44
N ALA A 97 23.28 -4.03 -2.46
CA ALA A 97 24.00 -4.42 -1.24
C ALA A 97 24.76 -3.25 -0.60
N VAL A 98 25.09 -2.22 -1.38
CA VAL A 98 25.90 -1.08 -0.93
C VAL A 98 25.20 0.23 -1.29
N VAL A 99 25.23 1.17 -0.37
CA VAL A 99 24.85 2.57 -0.65
C VAL A 99 26.05 3.25 -1.31
N GLY A 100 25.87 3.80 -2.51
CA GLY A 100 26.95 4.50 -3.21
C GLY A 100 27.45 5.71 -2.43
N GLU A 101 28.75 6.02 -2.59
CA GLU A 101 29.41 7.14 -1.91
C GLU A 101 28.71 8.47 -2.22
N GLY A 102 28.47 9.29 -1.18
CA GLY A 102 27.77 10.58 -1.33
C GLY A 102 26.27 10.49 -1.64
N LEU A 103 25.69 9.29 -1.68
CA LEU A 103 24.27 9.08 -2.00
C LEU A 103 23.47 8.72 -0.76
N THR A 104 22.30 9.33 -0.61
CA THR A 104 21.35 9.03 0.46
C THR A 104 20.25 8.08 -0.02
N GLY A 105 19.63 7.33 0.92
CA GLY A 105 18.56 6.39 0.63
C GLY A 105 19.04 5.02 0.14
N ARG A 106 18.11 4.18 -0.25
CA ARG A 106 18.33 2.80 -0.72
C ARG A 106 18.02 2.70 -2.21
N LEU A 107 18.89 2.04 -2.96
CA LEU A 107 18.69 1.74 -4.38
C LEU A 107 17.97 0.41 -4.49
N LEU A 108 16.81 0.43 -5.12
CA LEU A 108 15.97 -0.73 -5.39
C LEU A 108 15.90 -1.00 -6.89
N PHE A 109 15.63 -2.25 -7.23
CA PHE A 109 15.44 -2.71 -8.59
C PHE A 109 14.10 -3.42 -8.69
N ALA A 110 13.37 -3.14 -9.77
CA ALA A 110 12.13 -3.83 -10.08
C ALA A 110 12.18 -4.36 -11.52
N SER A 111 11.79 -5.61 -11.71
CA SER A 111 11.58 -6.19 -13.01
C SER A 111 10.25 -5.73 -13.59
N LEU A 112 10.21 -5.46 -14.88
CA LEU A 112 9.01 -5.04 -15.59
C LEU A 112 8.32 -6.23 -16.24
N ALA A 113 7.00 -6.32 -16.11
CA ALA A 113 6.20 -7.35 -16.76
C ALA A 113 6.12 -7.16 -18.27
N THR A 114 6.13 -5.91 -18.71
CA THR A 114 6.19 -5.53 -20.13
C THR A 114 7.14 -4.34 -20.29
N SER A 115 7.89 -4.35 -21.37
CA SER A 115 8.85 -3.28 -21.69
C SER A 115 8.43 -2.47 -22.93
N LYS A 116 7.17 -2.60 -23.37
CA LYS A 116 6.70 -1.93 -24.59
C LYS A 116 6.92 -0.42 -24.50
N GLY A 117 7.72 0.10 -25.43
CA GLY A 117 8.00 1.52 -25.57
C GLY A 117 9.08 2.07 -24.62
N LEU A 118 9.53 1.30 -23.65
CA LEU A 118 10.62 1.64 -22.74
C LEU A 118 11.97 1.20 -23.33
N ARG A 119 13.00 1.99 -23.06
CA ARG A 119 14.37 1.69 -23.49
C ARG A 119 15.35 1.85 -22.32
N PRO A 120 16.46 1.10 -22.33
CA PRO A 120 17.54 1.36 -21.37
C PRO A 120 18.02 2.80 -21.47
N GLY A 121 18.06 3.49 -20.32
CA GLY A 121 18.45 4.91 -20.24
C GLY A 121 17.27 5.88 -20.14
N ASP A 122 16.03 5.44 -20.28
CA ASP A 122 14.86 6.27 -20.07
C ASP A 122 14.72 6.67 -18.59
N PHE A 123 14.29 7.91 -18.35
CA PHE A 123 13.91 8.39 -17.04
C PHE A 123 12.42 8.20 -16.83
N VAL A 124 12.07 7.50 -15.78
CA VAL A 124 10.68 7.09 -15.51
C VAL A 124 10.27 7.45 -14.10
N THR A 125 8.97 7.65 -13.89
CA THR A 125 8.38 7.77 -12.57
C THR A 125 7.96 6.39 -12.08
N VAL A 126 8.37 6.04 -10.84
CA VAL A 126 8.05 4.75 -10.22
C VAL A 126 7.08 4.97 -9.07
N ASN A 127 5.87 4.45 -9.19
CA ASN A 127 4.87 4.40 -8.14
C ASN A 127 4.90 3.02 -7.48
N ILE A 128 5.08 2.97 -6.16
CA ILE A 128 5.15 1.73 -5.40
C ILE A 128 3.84 1.53 -4.66
N THR A 129 3.22 0.37 -4.83
CA THR A 129 2.05 -0.02 -4.05
C THR A 129 2.52 -0.55 -2.69
N GLU A 130 2.33 0.25 -1.64
CA GLU A 130 2.65 -0.17 -0.28
C GLU A 130 1.54 -1.04 0.30
N PRO A 131 1.85 -1.92 1.26
CA PRO A 131 0.83 -2.72 1.95
C PRO A 131 -0.24 -1.85 2.58
N ALA A 132 -1.49 -2.33 2.54
CA ALA A 132 -2.60 -1.64 3.19
C ALA A 132 -2.35 -1.48 4.69
N LEU A 133 -2.62 -0.31 5.21
CA LEU A 133 -2.57 -0.03 6.63
C LEU A 133 -3.93 -0.37 7.25
N ASN A 134 -3.94 -1.25 8.24
CA ASN A 134 -5.15 -1.60 8.96
C ASN A 134 -5.36 -0.65 10.15
N TRP A 135 -6.63 -0.40 10.48
CA TRP A 135 -7.03 0.39 11.65
C TRP A 135 -6.49 1.82 11.63
N VAL A 136 -6.56 2.47 10.47
CA VAL A 136 -6.19 3.88 10.31
C VAL A 136 -7.37 4.68 9.80
N ALA A 137 -7.49 5.92 10.29
CA ALA A 137 -8.40 6.92 9.76
C ALA A 137 -7.60 7.92 8.91
N ARG A 138 -8.15 8.32 7.77
CA ARG A 138 -7.61 9.41 6.95
C ARG A 138 -8.30 10.71 7.36
N LEU A 139 -7.52 11.68 7.76
CA LEU A 139 -8.00 12.98 8.21
C LEU A 139 -7.24 14.08 7.49
N PRO A 140 -7.86 15.27 7.27
CA PRO A 140 -7.13 16.46 6.87
C PRO A 140 -6.04 16.79 7.89
N ALA A 141 -4.88 17.25 7.46
CA ALA A 141 -3.80 17.63 8.37
C ALA A 141 -4.21 18.74 9.34
N THR A 142 -5.17 19.59 8.94
CA THR A 142 -5.77 20.64 9.74
C THR A 142 -6.61 20.16 10.92
N ALA A 143 -7.07 18.90 10.90
CA ALA A 143 -7.83 18.28 11.97
C ALA A 143 -6.94 17.87 13.16
N VAL A 144 -5.63 17.65 12.94
CA VAL A 144 -4.71 17.15 13.95
C VAL A 144 -3.87 18.26 14.52
N SER A 145 -3.85 18.38 15.85
CA SER A 145 -3.01 19.37 16.55
C SER A 145 -1.53 18.96 16.53
N GLY A 146 -0.65 19.93 16.84
CA GLY A 146 0.79 19.68 17.01
C GLY A 146 1.11 18.63 18.09
N ASN A 147 0.20 18.41 19.04
CA ASN A 147 0.32 17.43 20.11
C ASN A 147 -0.33 16.07 19.77
N ASN A 148 -0.60 15.81 18.49
CA ASN A 148 -1.26 14.59 18.01
C ASN A 148 -2.63 14.34 18.65
N LYS A 149 -3.45 15.39 18.80
CA LYS A 149 -4.82 15.30 19.27
C LYS A 149 -5.79 15.76 18.21
N VAL A 150 -6.97 15.18 18.20
CA VAL A 150 -8.13 15.58 17.38
C VAL A 150 -9.29 15.98 18.26
N LEU A 151 -10.19 16.80 17.72
CA LEU A 151 -11.45 17.15 18.38
C LEU A 151 -12.56 16.24 17.85
N VAL A 152 -13.18 15.49 18.75
CA VAL A 152 -14.29 14.58 18.48
C VAL A 152 -15.58 15.21 18.98
N VAL A 153 -16.64 15.12 18.19
CA VAL A 153 -17.97 15.56 18.58
C VAL A 153 -18.65 14.46 19.38
N GLY A 154 -18.98 14.71 20.63
CA GLY A 154 -19.73 13.80 21.49
C GLY A 154 -21.23 13.78 21.18
N GLU A 155 -21.96 12.84 21.78
CA GLU A 155 -23.42 12.69 21.62
C GLU A 155 -24.22 13.93 22.09
N ASP A 156 -23.65 14.68 23.02
CA ASP A 156 -24.21 15.94 23.56
C ASP A 156 -23.83 17.19 22.74
N GLU A 157 -23.30 17.00 21.54
CA GLU A 157 -22.77 18.05 20.65
C GLU A 157 -21.61 18.84 21.27
N ARG A 158 -20.91 18.29 22.28
CA ARG A 158 -19.73 18.88 22.86
C ARG A 158 -18.47 18.28 22.32
N LEU A 159 -17.45 19.13 22.17
CA LEU A 159 -16.13 18.69 21.74
C LEU A 159 -15.37 18.03 22.88
N SER A 160 -14.74 16.91 22.58
CA SER A 160 -13.75 16.23 23.43
C SER A 160 -12.43 16.07 22.68
N GLU A 161 -11.32 16.03 23.39
CA GLU A 161 -10.03 15.71 22.81
C GLU A 161 -9.79 14.21 22.85
N ALA A 162 -9.35 13.66 21.70
CA ALA A 162 -8.90 12.28 21.60
C ALA A 162 -7.44 12.24 21.14
N ASP A 163 -6.64 11.37 21.75
CA ASP A 163 -5.26 11.15 21.34
C ASP A 163 -5.18 10.26 20.10
N VAL A 164 -4.31 10.63 19.17
CA VAL A 164 -4.09 9.89 17.94
C VAL A 164 -2.61 9.62 17.72
N VAL A 165 -2.30 8.47 17.14
CA VAL A 165 -0.95 8.16 16.69
C VAL A 165 -0.83 8.49 15.22
N LEU A 166 -0.02 9.49 14.89
CA LEU A 166 0.27 9.83 13.50
C LEU A 166 1.09 8.70 12.85
N VAL A 167 0.50 8.02 11.88
CA VAL A 167 1.16 6.92 11.14
C VAL A 167 1.90 7.46 9.93
N ARG A 168 1.26 8.38 9.16
CA ARG A 168 1.83 8.92 7.92
C ARG A 168 1.19 10.27 7.57
N ARG A 169 1.98 11.10 6.87
CA ARG A 169 1.46 12.26 6.11
C ARG A 169 1.37 11.90 4.64
N GLN A 170 0.30 12.29 3.99
CA GLN A 170 0.04 11.98 2.59
C GLN A 170 -0.61 13.18 1.89
N GLY A 171 0.23 14.07 1.34
CA GLY A 171 -0.21 15.37 0.85
C GLY A 171 -0.80 16.22 1.98
N ASP A 172 -2.02 16.71 1.77
CA ASP A 172 -2.78 17.53 2.75
C ASP A 172 -3.48 16.67 3.81
N ASP A 173 -3.41 15.34 3.68
CA ASP A 173 -4.01 14.41 4.62
C ASP A 173 -2.98 13.74 5.52
N VAL A 174 -3.48 13.23 6.64
CA VAL A 174 -2.72 12.41 7.58
C VAL A 174 -3.47 11.10 7.85
N LEU A 175 -2.71 10.03 7.94
CA LEU A 175 -3.22 8.75 8.41
C LEU A 175 -2.92 8.64 9.90
N VAL A 176 -3.95 8.49 10.70
CA VAL A 176 -3.85 8.39 12.15
C VAL A 176 -4.43 7.07 12.64
N ARG A 177 -3.94 6.59 13.76
CA ARG A 177 -4.47 5.41 14.45
C ARG A 177 -4.99 5.83 15.82
N SER A 178 -6.24 5.50 16.09
CA SER A 178 -6.84 5.60 17.40
C SER A 178 -8.01 4.61 17.51
N ARG A 179 -8.23 4.06 18.68
CA ARG A 179 -9.37 3.17 18.94
C ARG A 179 -10.68 3.96 19.11
N GLU A 180 -10.57 5.21 19.49
CA GLU A 180 -11.71 6.08 19.84
C GLU A 180 -12.35 6.72 18.62
N LEU A 181 -11.70 6.67 17.44
CA LEU A 181 -12.17 7.33 16.22
C LEU A 181 -13.11 6.48 15.37
N SER A 182 -13.38 5.24 15.75
CA SER A 182 -14.25 4.36 14.96
C SER A 182 -15.71 4.86 15.00
N GLY A 183 -16.22 5.35 13.87
CA GLY A 183 -17.56 5.92 13.77
C GLY A 183 -17.74 7.31 14.39
N ALA A 184 -16.68 7.92 14.94
CA ALA A 184 -16.74 9.23 15.56
C ALA A 184 -16.73 10.36 14.51
N GLN A 185 -17.46 11.44 14.80
CA GLN A 185 -17.39 12.68 14.02
C GLN A 185 -16.22 13.54 14.51
N ILE A 186 -15.39 13.99 13.58
CA ILE A 186 -14.15 14.69 13.89
C ILE A 186 -14.21 16.09 13.24
N VAL A 187 -13.70 17.09 13.95
CA VAL A 187 -13.57 18.45 13.42
C VAL A 187 -12.48 18.46 12.35
N ALA A 188 -12.85 18.72 11.10
CA ALA A 188 -11.94 18.71 9.96
C ALA A 188 -10.90 19.84 9.98
N GLU A 189 -11.28 20.99 10.53
CA GLU A 189 -10.40 22.16 10.63
C GLU A 189 -10.43 22.70 12.05
N ARG A 190 -9.29 22.69 12.72
CA ARG A 190 -9.15 23.24 14.06
C ARG A 190 -8.99 24.76 14.00
N SER A 191 -9.69 25.43 14.88
CA SER A 191 -9.54 26.86 15.13
C SER A 191 -9.15 27.07 16.60
N PRO A 192 -8.40 28.13 16.94
CA PRO A 192 -8.11 28.49 18.34
C PRO A 192 -9.36 28.68 19.21
N LEU A 193 -10.51 28.90 18.59
CA LEU A 193 -11.80 29.04 19.26
C LEU A 193 -12.45 27.70 19.62
N LEU A 194 -11.96 26.59 19.07
CA LEU A 194 -12.51 25.25 19.31
C LEU A 194 -11.64 24.49 20.32
N GLY A 195 -12.24 24.11 21.42
CA GLY A 195 -11.59 23.36 22.48
C GLY A 195 -12.54 22.37 23.16
N ALA A 196 -12.00 21.53 24.03
CA ALA A 196 -12.79 20.57 24.79
C ALA A 196 -13.91 21.25 25.61
N GLY A 197 -15.10 20.65 25.65
CA GLY A 197 -16.28 21.15 26.35
C GLY A 197 -17.12 22.15 25.58
N ILE A 198 -16.65 22.70 24.47
CA ILE A 198 -17.42 23.66 23.66
C ILE A 198 -18.54 22.92 22.93
N LYS A 199 -19.74 23.49 23.01
CA LYS A 199 -20.89 22.98 22.27
C LYS A 199 -20.82 23.49 20.82
N VAL A 200 -20.94 22.58 19.85
CA VAL A 200 -20.84 22.87 18.43
C VAL A 200 -22.08 22.42 17.67
N ARG A 201 -22.37 23.10 16.59
CA ARG A 201 -23.36 22.65 15.61
C ARG A 201 -22.60 22.04 14.43
N VAL A 202 -22.86 20.79 14.14
CA VAL A 202 -22.24 20.09 13.01
C VAL A 202 -22.79 20.64 11.70
N LEU A 203 -21.94 21.26 10.89
CA LEU A 203 -22.23 21.63 9.52
C LEU A 203 -21.67 20.52 8.63
N ARG A 204 -22.54 19.78 7.94
CA ARG A 204 -22.13 18.79 6.95
C ARG A 204 -21.91 19.47 5.62
N ALA A 205 -20.91 19.03 4.86
CA ALA A 205 -20.76 19.46 3.48
C ALA A 205 -21.99 19.02 2.67
N GLU A 206 -22.47 19.90 1.78
CA GLU A 206 -23.58 19.57 0.89
C GLU A 206 -23.17 18.37 0.02
N GLY A 207 -23.88 17.22 0.18
CA GLY A 207 -23.62 15.98 -0.54
C GLY A 207 -23.10 14.81 0.30
N GLU A 208 -22.73 15.01 1.56
CA GLU A 208 -22.39 13.92 2.47
C GLU A 208 -23.67 13.34 3.08
N ALA A 209 -24.08 12.18 2.60
CA ALA A 209 -25.20 11.47 3.20
C ALA A 209 -24.91 11.24 4.71
N PRO A 210 -25.91 11.38 5.61
CA PRO A 210 -25.72 11.00 7.00
C PRO A 210 -25.18 9.56 7.03
N PRO A 211 -24.30 9.22 7.99
CA PRO A 211 -23.89 7.84 8.18
C PRO A 211 -25.19 7.03 8.21
N ALA A 212 -25.31 6.05 7.33
CA ALA A 212 -26.50 5.23 7.24
C ALA A 212 -26.83 4.77 8.66
N ALA A 213 -28.00 5.14 9.15
CA ALA A 213 -28.48 4.63 10.43
C ALA A 213 -28.28 3.11 10.38
N PRO A 214 -27.72 2.49 11.42
CA PRO A 214 -27.46 1.06 11.38
C PRO A 214 -28.75 0.37 10.94
N GLU A 215 -28.69 -0.35 9.83
CA GLU A 215 -29.86 -1.08 9.31
C GLU A 215 -30.38 -1.97 10.42
N THR A 216 -31.54 -1.63 10.94
CA THR A 216 -32.26 -2.45 11.92
C THR A 216 -33.24 -3.33 11.18
N ILE A 217 -33.38 -4.56 11.63
CA ILE A 217 -34.35 -5.51 11.12
C ILE A 217 -35.26 -5.98 12.27
N ALA A 218 -36.56 -6.04 12.01
CA ALA A 218 -37.48 -6.68 12.91
C ALA A 218 -37.30 -8.21 12.81
N LEU A 219 -36.92 -8.84 13.93
CA LEU A 219 -36.71 -10.28 13.98
C LEU A 219 -38.05 -11.00 14.18
N ASP A 220 -38.32 -12.01 13.36
CA ASP A 220 -39.37 -12.98 13.56
C ASP A 220 -39.20 -13.69 14.91
N PRO A 221 -40.28 -13.95 15.69
CA PRO A 221 -40.21 -14.59 17.00
C PRO A 221 -39.42 -15.91 17.01
N GLU A 222 -39.60 -16.75 15.98
CA GLU A 222 -38.86 -18.01 15.87
C GLU A 222 -37.36 -17.81 15.65
N ARG A 223 -37.00 -16.84 14.78
CA ARG A 223 -35.63 -16.49 14.48
C ARG A 223 -34.92 -15.89 15.70
N ARG A 224 -35.65 -15.04 16.45
CA ARG A 224 -35.18 -14.45 17.70
C ARG A 224 -34.89 -15.52 18.76
N ALA A 225 -35.80 -16.48 18.95
CA ALA A 225 -35.62 -17.56 19.92
C ALA A 225 -34.41 -18.43 19.61
N LYS A 226 -34.13 -18.73 18.32
CA LYS A 226 -32.94 -19.49 17.88
C LYS A 226 -31.65 -18.74 18.21
N LEU A 227 -31.60 -17.44 17.96
CA LEU A 227 -30.40 -16.61 18.24
C LEU A 227 -30.14 -16.48 19.73
N ILE A 228 -31.19 -16.31 20.54
CA ILE A 228 -31.08 -16.26 22.01
C ILE A 228 -30.53 -17.60 22.54
N ALA A 229 -31.11 -18.73 22.13
CA ALA A 229 -30.65 -20.05 22.54
C ALA A 229 -29.18 -20.32 22.15
N PHE A 230 -28.78 -19.88 20.96
CA PHE A 230 -27.39 -20.00 20.53
C PHE A 230 -26.42 -19.16 21.39
N VAL A 231 -26.79 -17.91 21.73
CA VAL A 231 -25.97 -17.04 22.58
C VAL A 231 -25.92 -17.61 24.00
N GLU A 232 -27.02 -18.15 24.52
CA GLU A 232 -27.09 -18.79 25.84
C GLU A 232 -26.25 -20.06 25.93
N ALA A 233 -26.20 -20.86 24.87
CA ALA A 233 -25.39 -22.08 24.81
C ALA A 233 -23.89 -21.81 24.66
N ASN A 234 -23.50 -20.60 24.27
CA ASN A 234 -22.09 -20.26 24.01
C ASN A 234 -21.32 -19.99 25.29
N ASN A 235 -20.55 -20.99 25.77
CA ASN A 235 -19.72 -20.90 26.96
C ASN A 235 -18.36 -20.20 26.73
N ARG A 236 -18.01 -19.81 25.48
CA ARG A 236 -16.77 -19.11 25.19
C ARG A 236 -16.91 -17.58 25.24
N MET A 237 -18.12 -17.07 25.42
CA MET A 237 -18.38 -15.63 25.47
C MET A 237 -18.30 -15.15 26.93
N PRO A 238 -17.59 -14.02 27.23
CA PRO A 238 -17.59 -13.40 28.55
C PRO A 238 -19.01 -13.04 29.00
N LYS A 239 -19.32 -13.19 30.27
CA LYS A 239 -20.67 -12.96 30.83
C LYS A 239 -21.24 -11.60 30.48
N GLU A 240 -20.45 -10.54 30.64
CA GLU A 240 -20.86 -9.16 30.32
C GLU A 240 -21.18 -8.95 28.81
N ALA A 241 -20.43 -9.61 27.89
CA ALA A 241 -20.71 -9.55 26.47
C ALA A 241 -21.98 -10.32 26.10
N LYS A 242 -22.22 -11.45 26.79
CA LYS A 242 -23.42 -12.27 26.62
C LYS A 242 -24.68 -11.52 27.05
N GLU A 243 -24.65 -10.86 28.19
CA GLU A 243 -25.77 -10.05 28.68
C GLU A 243 -26.10 -8.88 27.75
N ARG A 244 -25.10 -8.18 27.21
CA ARG A 244 -25.30 -7.09 26.24
C ARG A 244 -25.95 -7.59 24.96
N VAL A 245 -25.49 -8.73 24.42
CA VAL A 245 -26.03 -9.30 23.17
C VAL A 245 -27.47 -9.78 23.40
N LEU A 246 -27.76 -10.40 24.55
CA LEU A 246 -29.12 -10.83 24.88
C LEU A 246 -30.07 -9.64 25.02
N ALA A 247 -29.64 -8.54 25.67
CA ALA A 247 -30.42 -7.31 25.78
C ALA A 247 -30.74 -6.72 24.40
N GLN A 248 -29.77 -6.67 23.48
CA GLN A 248 -29.98 -6.19 22.13
C GLN A 248 -30.93 -7.09 21.31
N LEU A 249 -30.88 -8.40 21.49
CA LEU A 249 -31.81 -9.34 20.81
C LEU A 249 -33.25 -9.24 21.34
N GLN A 250 -33.46 -8.66 22.53
CA GLN A 250 -34.79 -8.43 23.09
C GLN A 250 -35.46 -7.13 22.61
N GLU A 251 -34.68 -6.22 21.99
CA GLU A 251 -35.22 -5.01 21.39
C GLU A 251 -36.19 -5.32 20.24
N ALA A 252 -37.13 -4.43 19.96
CA ALA A 252 -38.10 -4.60 18.88
C ALA A 252 -37.42 -4.69 17.50
N GLU A 253 -36.39 -3.85 17.31
CA GLU A 253 -35.54 -3.81 16.12
C GLU A 253 -34.09 -4.11 16.51
N VAL A 254 -33.47 -5.05 15.82
CA VAL A 254 -32.10 -5.50 16.06
C VAL A 254 -31.20 -5.10 14.92
N ARG A 255 -29.96 -4.69 15.20
CA ARG A 255 -28.98 -4.34 14.16
C ARG A 255 -28.71 -5.54 13.25
N LYS A 256 -28.89 -5.37 11.95
CA LYS A 256 -28.69 -6.39 10.92
C LYS A 256 -27.31 -7.05 11.00
N GLU A 257 -26.26 -6.26 11.21
CA GLU A 257 -24.88 -6.76 11.37
C GLU A 257 -24.70 -7.73 12.54
N LEU A 258 -25.43 -7.52 13.65
CA LEU A 258 -25.38 -8.41 14.81
C LEU A 258 -26.03 -9.76 14.46
N VAL A 259 -27.16 -9.72 13.76
CA VAL A 259 -27.90 -10.92 13.36
C VAL A 259 -27.09 -11.74 12.37
N GLU A 260 -26.56 -11.13 11.31
CA GLU A 260 -25.72 -11.80 10.31
C GLU A 260 -24.46 -12.43 10.92
N ARG A 261 -23.83 -11.73 11.90
CA ARG A 261 -22.67 -12.26 12.60
C ARG A 261 -23.00 -13.48 13.47
N LEU A 262 -24.14 -13.49 14.11
CA LEU A 262 -24.57 -14.63 14.92
C LEU A 262 -24.99 -15.82 14.04
N GLU A 263 -25.70 -15.58 12.96
CA GLU A 263 -26.11 -16.60 11.99
C GLU A 263 -24.91 -17.23 11.26
N GLY A 264 -23.94 -16.41 10.86
CA GLY A 264 -22.71 -16.92 10.26
C GLY A 264 -21.91 -17.84 11.20
N ARG A 265 -22.07 -17.69 12.52
CA ARG A 265 -21.46 -18.58 13.53
C ARG A 265 -22.29 -19.80 13.88
N MET A 266 -23.60 -19.79 13.55
CA MET A 266 -24.47 -20.95 13.72
C MET A 266 -24.35 -21.93 12.54
N GLY A 267 -23.95 -21.47 11.38
CA GLY A 267 -23.85 -22.27 10.15
C GLY A 267 -22.46 -22.86 9.83
N GLY A 268 -21.46 -22.69 10.70
CA GLY A 268 -20.08 -23.17 10.51
C GLY A 268 -19.68 -24.22 11.62
#